data_e1f1abe56d735c2124f9d6188cd65a19
#
_entry.id   e1f1abe56d735c2124f9d6188cd65a19
#
_cell.length_a   1.000
_cell.length_b   1.000
_cell.length_c   1.000
_cell.angle_alpha   90.00
_cell.angle_beta   90.00
_cell.angle_gamma   90.00
#
_symmetry.space_group_name_H-M   'P 1'
#
loop_
_entity.id
_entity.type
_entity.pdbx_description
1 polymer ?
#
loop_
_entity_poly.entity_id
_entity_poly.type
_entity_poly.pdbx_seq_one_letter_code
_entity_poly.pdbx_strand_id
1 'polypeptide(L)'
;MLEKVIERYLVQRVKAQGGVAYKFASVAHRGVADRVVCLPGQTWFVELKTTGGRLSELQKVFREDMLRLGQNYAVLWTKEDVDQWLLTTTK
;
A
#
# COMPACT_ATOMS: atom_id res chain seq x y z
N MET A 1 12.30 -9.53 -6.06
CA MET A 1 12.70 -8.24 -5.46
C MET A 1 12.30 -8.25 -3.98
N LEU A 2 13.19 -7.78 -3.12
CA LEU A 2 12.94 -7.74 -1.69
C LEU A 2 11.90 -6.68 -1.35
N GLU A 3 11.04 -7.00 -0.39
CA GLU A 3 9.99 -6.12 0.10
C GLU A 3 10.52 -4.75 0.56
N LYS A 4 11.67 -4.75 1.24
CA LYS A 4 12.34 -3.51 1.68
C LYS A 4 12.67 -2.57 0.53
N VAL A 5 13.08 -3.13 -0.61
CA VAL A 5 13.45 -2.34 -1.79
C VAL A 5 12.20 -1.68 -2.37
N ILE A 6 11.11 -2.43 -2.47
CA ILE A 6 9.84 -1.91 -2.96
C ILE A 6 9.30 -0.85 -2.00
N GLU A 7 9.40 -1.10 -0.70
CA GLU A 7 8.93 -0.16 0.33
C GLU A 7 9.66 1.17 0.25
N ARG A 8 10.98 1.13 0.12
CA ARG A 8 11.79 2.35 -0.02
C ARG A 8 11.40 3.12 -1.28
N TYR A 9 11.21 2.41 -2.37
CA TYR A 9 10.80 3.01 -3.64
C TYR A 9 9.43 3.68 -3.50
N LEU A 10 8.48 3.00 -2.86
CA LEU A 10 7.14 3.56 -2.60
C LEU A 10 7.25 4.89 -1.83
N VAL A 11 8.01 4.90 -0.74
CA VAL A 11 8.17 6.08 0.10
C VAL A 11 8.71 7.26 -0.72
N GLN A 12 9.74 7.01 -1.53
CA GLN A 12 10.35 8.03 -2.37
C GLN A 12 9.40 8.56 -3.44
N ARG A 13 8.70 7.65 -4.11
CA ARG A 13 7.78 8.04 -5.19
C ARG A 13 6.56 8.79 -4.67
N VAL A 14 6.02 8.37 -3.54
CA VAL A 14 4.89 9.06 -2.90
C VAL A 14 5.30 10.47 -2.49
N LYS A 15 6.49 10.62 -1.91
CA LYS A 15 7.03 11.93 -1.54
C LYS A 15 7.16 12.84 -2.77
N ALA A 16 7.64 12.29 -3.88
CA ALA A 16 7.78 13.05 -5.12
C ALA A 16 6.43 13.55 -5.66
N GLN A 17 5.34 12.89 -5.30
CA GLN A 17 3.98 13.29 -5.69
C GLN A 17 3.33 14.24 -4.65
N GLY A 18 4.09 14.69 -3.67
CA GLY A 18 3.58 15.58 -2.64
C GLY A 18 2.85 14.89 -1.50
N GLY A 19 3.03 13.58 -1.38
CA GLY A 19 2.39 12.78 -0.33
C GLY A 19 3.36 12.28 0.72
N VAL A 20 2.83 11.47 1.63
CA VAL A 20 3.62 10.79 2.67
C VAL A 20 3.11 9.36 2.82
N ALA A 21 4.04 8.41 2.89
CA ALA A 21 3.74 7.01 3.16
C ALA A 21 4.11 6.69 4.61
N TYR A 22 3.11 6.70 5.49
CA TYR A 22 3.32 6.42 6.92
C TYR A 22 3.35 4.91 7.15
N LYS A 23 4.20 4.46 8.05
CA LYS A 23 4.14 3.08 8.52
C LYS A 23 2.84 2.86 9.26
N PHE A 24 2.23 1.70 9.02
CA PHE A 24 0.98 1.35 9.66
C PHE A 24 1.14 0.04 10.43
N ALA A 25 0.72 0.05 11.69
CA ALA A 25 0.72 -1.14 12.53
C ALA A 25 -0.46 -1.04 13.49
N SER A 26 -1.00 -2.20 13.85
CA SER A 26 -2.07 -2.26 14.83
C SER A 26 -1.74 -3.33 15.86
N VAL A 27 -1.81 -2.98 17.13
CA VAL A 27 -1.57 -3.90 18.22
C VAL A 27 -2.72 -4.93 18.33
N ALA A 28 -3.93 -4.48 18.05
CA ALA A 28 -5.13 -5.29 18.23
C ALA A 28 -5.53 -6.08 16.99
N HIS A 29 -5.13 -5.65 15.80
CA HIS A 29 -5.56 -6.26 14.55
C HIS A 29 -4.38 -6.68 13.71
N ARG A 30 -4.25 -7.98 13.46
CA ARG A 30 -3.26 -8.50 12.54
C ARG A 30 -3.73 -8.35 11.09
N GLY A 31 -2.80 -8.36 10.16
CA GLY A 31 -3.12 -8.32 8.74
C GLY A 31 -3.41 -6.94 8.19
N VAL A 32 -3.25 -5.87 8.98
CA VAL A 32 -3.37 -4.52 8.46
C VAL A 32 -2.29 -4.24 7.42
N ALA A 33 -2.54 -3.28 6.53
CA ALA A 33 -1.61 -2.91 5.47
C ALA A 33 -0.29 -2.38 6.04
N ASP A 34 0.78 -2.45 5.24
CA ASP A 34 2.11 -1.98 5.64
C ASP A 34 2.20 -0.47 5.77
N ARG A 35 1.50 0.25 4.91
CA ARG A 35 1.57 1.70 4.83
C ARG A 35 0.18 2.33 4.70
N VAL A 36 0.02 3.48 5.36
CA VAL A 36 -1.05 4.42 5.04
C VAL A 36 -0.42 5.50 4.19
N VAL A 37 -0.87 5.63 2.95
CA VAL A 37 -0.33 6.60 1.99
C VAL A 37 -1.31 7.75 1.87
N CYS A 38 -0.85 8.95 2.22
CA CYS A 38 -1.63 10.17 2.06
C CYS A 38 -1.10 10.92 0.83
N LEU A 39 -1.94 11.00 -0.19
CA LEU A 39 -1.68 11.78 -1.39
C LEU A 39 -2.62 13.00 -1.37
N PRO A 40 -2.36 14.05 -2.17
CA PRO A 40 -3.29 15.17 -2.22
C PRO A 40 -4.72 14.69 -2.51
N GLY A 41 -5.62 14.93 -1.56
CA GLY A 41 -7.04 14.61 -1.70
C GLY A 41 -7.41 13.13 -1.54
N GLN A 42 -6.49 12.24 -1.19
CA GLN A 42 -6.83 10.82 -1.05
C GLN A 42 -5.91 10.12 -0.06
N THR A 43 -6.44 9.09 0.56
CA THR A 43 -5.71 8.21 1.49
C THR A 43 -5.85 6.78 1.01
N TRP A 44 -4.74 6.04 1.02
CA TRP A 44 -4.67 4.66 0.57
C TRP A 44 -4.07 3.78 1.65
N PHE A 45 -4.57 2.57 1.76
CA PHE A 45 -3.92 1.50 2.52
C PHE A 45 -3.15 0.64 1.53
N VAL A 46 -1.84 0.51 1.73
CA VAL A 46 -0.97 -0.16 0.76
C VAL A 46 -0.23 -1.31 1.43
N GLU A 47 -0.43 -2.50 0.88
CA GLU A 47 0.27 -3.71 1.26
C GLU A 47 1.41 -3.95 0.27
N LEU A 48 2.60 -4.28 0.78
CA LEU A 48 3.76 -4.57 -0.07
C LEU A 48 4.11 -6.05 0.05
N LYS A 49 4.38 -6.68 -1.08
CA LYS A 49 4.75 -8.08 -1.16
C LYS A 49 5.98 -8.25 -2.03
N THR A 50 6.77 -9.28 -1.74
CA THR A 50 7.83 -9.70 -2.66
C THR A 50 7.22 -10.28 -3.92
N THR A 51 7.96 -10.27 -5.01
CA THR A 51 7.52 -10.88 -6.27
C THR A 51 7.11 -12.34 -6.02
N GLY A 52 5.88 -12.68 -6.40
CA GLY A 52 5.31 -13.99 -6.16
C GLY A 52 4.71 -14.20 -4.78
N GLY A 53 4.85 -13.22 -3.87
CA GLY A 53 4.25 -13.29 -2.56
C GLY A 53 2.73 -13.17 -2.59
N ARG A 54 2.07 -13.76 -1.61
CA ARG A 54 0.60 -13.78 -1.51
C ARG A 54 0.14 -13.18 -0.19
N LEU A 55 -1.07 -12.65 -0.20
CA LEU A 55 -1.70 -12.18 1.03
C LEU A 55 -2.00 -13.36 1.95
N SER A 56 -1.73 -13.19 3.25
CA SER A 56 -2.20 -14.13 4.28
C SER A 56 -3.71 -14.04 4.42
N GLU A 57 -4.32 -14.99 5.13
CA GLU A 57 -5.76 -14.96 5.36
C GLU A 57 -6.20 -13.69 6.11
N LEU A 58 -5.42 -13.26 7.12
CA LEU A 58 -5.73 -12.04 7.85
C LEU A 58 -5.57 -10.79 6.98
N GLN A 59 -4.59 -10.77 6.09
CA GLN A 59 -4.42 -9.68 5.14
C GLN A 59 -5.57 -9.60 4.14
N LYS A 60 -6.10 -10.76 3.73
CA LYS A 60 -7.29 -10.81 2.87
C LYS A 60 -8.52 -10.26 3.59
N VAL A 61 -8.68 -10.57 4.87
CA VAL A 61 -9.78 -10.04 5.68
C VAL A 61 -9.70 -8.52 5.75
N PHE A 62 -8.51 -7.99 6.02
CA PHE A 62 -8.31 -6.54 6.06
C PHE A 62 -8.68 -5.91 4.71
N ARG A 63 -8.20 -6.48 3.61
CA ARG A 63 -8.51 -6.00 2.27
C ARG A 63 -10.01 -5.97 2.02
N GLU A 64 -10.70 -7.08 2.32
CA GLU A 64 -12.15 -7.17 2.13
C GLU A 64 -12.89 -6.10 2.94
N ASP A 65 -12.46 -5.88 4.19
CA ASP A 65 -13.07 -4.84 5.03
C ASP A 65 -12.87 -3.45 4.44
N MET A 66 -11.66 -3.14 3.97
CA MET A 66 -11.38 -1.83 3.37
C MET A 66 -12.23 -1.59 2.13
N LEU A 67 -12.32 -2.59 1.25
CA LEU A 67 -13.12 -2.49 0.03
C LEU A 67 -14.61 -2.36 0.36
N ARG A 68 -15.11 -3.15 1.32
CA ARG A 68 -16.50 -3.10 1.75
C ARG A 68 -16.85 -1.73 2.33
N LEU A 69 -15.91 -1.10 3.04
CA LEU A 69 -16.11 0.22 3.66
C LEU A 69 -15.81 1.37 2.71
N GLY A 70 -15.56 1.09 1.44
CA GLY A 70 -15.30 2.12 0.44
C GLY A 70 -13.94 2.80 0.56
N GLN A 71 -12.99 2.18 1.25
CA GLN A 71 -11.65 2.72 1.42
C GLN A 71 -10.76 2.34 0.23
N ASN A 72 -9.74 3.14 -0.02
CA ASN A 72 -8.77 2.86 -1.07
C ASN A 72 -7.75 1.86 -0.55
N TYR A 73 -7.50 0.80 -1.32
CA TYR A 73 -6.58 -0.26 -0.94
C TYR A 73 -5.81 -0.73 -2.17
N ALA A 74 -4.53 -1.02 -2.00
CA ALA A 74 -3.68 -1.54 -3.08
C ALA A 74 -2.69 -2.55 -2.54
N VAL A 75 -2.34 -3.54 -3.37
CA VAL A 75 -1.25 -4.49 -3.13
C VAL A 75 -0.24 -4.28 -4.24
N LEU A 76 1.03 -4.10 -3.88
CA LEU A 76 2.09 -3.80 -4.84
C LEU A 76 3.23 -4.80 -4.65
N TRP A 77 3.68 -5.39 -5.75
CA TRP A 77 4.73 -6.43 -5.75
C TRP A 77 6.05 -5.95 -6.33
N THR A 78 6.01 -4.93 -7.21
CA THR A 78 7.18 -4.47 -7.97
C THR A 78 7.23 -2.96 -8.00
N LYS A 79 8.39 -2.43 -8.39
CA LYS A 79 8.53 -0.99 -8.65
C LYS A 79 7.59 -0.52 -9.76
N GLU A 80 7.42 -1.36 -10.78
CA GLU A 80 6.51 -1.09 -11.89
C GLU A 80 5.07 -0.99 -11.39
N ASP A 81 4.68 -1.85 -10.44
CA ASP A 81 3.36 -1.77 -9.81
C ASP A 81 3.17 -0.44 -9.09
N VAL A 82 4.20 0.03 -8.37
CA VAL A 82 4.16 1.33 -7.69
C VAL A 82 3.92 2.44 -8.71
N ASP A 83 4.68 2.45 -9.80
CA ASP A 83 4.57 3.48 -10.83
C ASP A 83 3.19 3.46 -11.48
N GLN A 84 2.67 2.30 -11.84
CA GLN A 84 1.35 2.15 -12.44
C GLN A 84 0.25 2.59 -11.48
N TRP A 85 0.35 2.20 -10.22
CA TRP A 85 -0.62 2.61 -9.21
C TRP A 85 -0.64 4.14 -9.06
N LEU A 86 0.54 4.78 -8.98
CA LEU A 86 0.62 6.24 -8.87
C LEU A 86 -0.01 6.94 -10.07
N LEU A 87 0.15 6.38 -11.27
CA LEU A 87 -0.50 6.94 -12.45
C LEU A 87 -2.03 6.92 -12.33
N THR A 88 -2.60 5.91 -11.67
CA THR A 88 -4.05 5.84 -11.48
C THR A 88 -4.55 6.80 -10.40
N THR A 89 -3.69 7.21 -9.47
CA THR A 89 -4.05 8.09 -8.36
C THR A 89 -3.88 9.57 -8.70
N THR A 90 -3.01 9.88 -9.64
CA THR A 90 -2.74 11.27 -10.04
C THR A 90 -3.60 11.65 -11.24
N LYS A 91 -4.52 12.53 -11.02
CA LYS A 91 -5.41 13.02 -12.07
C LYS A 91 -5.27 14.52 -12.24
#